data_59ab777c35a4aecb2a2cdac67347ef1f
#
_entry.id   59ab777c35a4aecb2a2cdac67347ef1f
#
_cell.length_a   1.000
_cell.length_b   1.000
_cell.length_c   1.000
_cell.angle_alpha   90.00
_cell.angle_beta   90.00
_cell.angle_gamma   90.00
#
_symmetry.space_group_name_H-M   'P 1'
#
loop_
_entity.id
_entity.type
_entity.pdbx_description
1 polymer ?
#
loop_
_entity_poly.entity_id
_entity_poly.type
_entity_poly.pdbx_seq_one_letter_code
_entity_poly.pdbx_strand_id
1 'polypeptide(L)'
;MQKVVILGSTGSVGKSSLEVIEKNKDKYEIACLVAFSNEDLIKAQAKRHKKSKIYVEKPRKKFSTKRFLNKDDLLKLISSKDVDTVIAAISGSDGLELIHHSILSGKKVLIANKEPLVMAGAVSYTHLRAH
;
A
#
# COMPACT_ATOMS: atom_id res chain seq x y z
N MET A 1 17.09 1.55 4.24
CA MET A 1 15.75 1.04 4.55
C MET A 1 14.78 1.46 3.45
N GLN A 2 14.01 0.53 2.92
CA GLN A 2 13.03 0.84 1.89
C GLN A 2 11.73 1.34 2.49
N LYS A 3 11.24 2.45 1.98
CA LYS A 3 9.97 3.05 2.40
C LYS A 3 8.88 2.61 1.43
N VAL A 4 7.84 1.98 1.96
CA VAL A 4 6.85 1.25 1.18
C VAL A 4 5.46 1.81 1.35
N VAL A 5 4.73 1.94 0.24
CA VAL A 5 3.29 2.19 0.24
C VAL A 5 2.60 0.88 -0.13
N ILE A 6 1.59 0.48 0.63
CA ILE A 6 0.80 -0.71 0.31
C ILE A 6 -0.59 -0.27 -0.16
N LEU A 7 -0.86 -0.49 -1.45
CA LEU A 7 -2.18 -0.24 -2.02
C LEU A 7 -3.04 -1.48 -1.78
N GLY A 8 -4.09 -1.33 -0.98
CA GLY A 8 -4.97 -2.44 -0.64
C GLY A 8 -4.50 -3.25 0.57
N SER A 9 -4.00 -2.57 1.60
CA SER A 9 -3.45 -3.23 2.80
C SER A 9 -4.48 -4.08 3.56
N THR A 10 -5.77 -3.84 3.38
CA THR A 10 -6.83 -4.54 4.10
C THR A 10 -7.35 -5.78 3.37
N GLY A 11 -6.99 -5.99 2.11
CA GLY A 11 -7.33 -7.21 1.37
C GLY A 11 -6.44 -8.39 1.79
N SER A 12 -6.77 -9.60 1.32
CA SER A 12 -6.02 -10.79 1.71
C SER A 12 -4.56 -10.73 1.28
N VAL A 13 -4.29 -10.27 0.06
CA VAL A 13 -2.93 -10.11 -0.45
C VAL A 13 -2.19 -8.99 0.28
N GLY A 14 -2.90 -7.90 0.58
CA GLY A 14 -2.33 -6.77 1.34
C GLY A 14 -1.93 -7.18 2.75
N LYS A 15 -2.76 -7.97 3.42
CA LYS A 15 -2.44 -8.51 4.75
C LYS A 15 -1.21 -9.40 4.72
N SER A 16 -1.11 -10.27 3.70
CA SER A 16 0.05 -11.15 3.54
C SER A 16 1.32 -10.35 3.30
N SER A 17 1.24 -9.32 2.47
CA SER A 17 2.36 -8.42 2.20
C SER A 17 2.80 -7.70 3.47
N LEU A 18 1.85 -7.23 4.26
CA LEU A 18 2.15 -6.54 5.51
C LEU A 18 2.84 -7.47 6.51
N GLU A 19 2.43 -8.74 6.59
CA GLU A 19 3.09 -9.73 7.44
C GLU A 19 4.55 -9.93 7.06
N VAL A 20 4.84 -10.02 5.75
CA VAL A 20 6.22 -10.15 5.27
C VAL A 20 7.05 -8.94 5.68
N ILE A 21 6.49 -7.74 5.55
CA ILE A 21 7.19 -6.52 5.94
C ILE A 21 7.42 -6.47 7.44
N GLU A 22 6.44 -6.87 8.24
CA GLU A 22 6.56 -6.91 9.70
C GLU A 22 7.67 -7.85 10.16
N LYS A 23 7.90 -8.94 9.44
CA LYS A 23 9.00 -9.87 9.74
C LYS A 23 10.37 -9.35 9.30
N ASN A 24 10.40 -8.27 8.52
CA ASN A 24 11.63 -7.69 7.98
C ASN A 24 11.71 -6.19 8.29
N LYS A 25 11.40 -5.81 9.52
CA LYS A 25 11.35 -4.40 9.95
C LYS A 25 12.68 -3.66 9.80
N ASP A 26 13.77 -4.38 9.81
CA ASP A 26 15.11 -3.81 9.60
C ASP A 26 15.34 -3.38 8.15
N LYS A 27 14.56 -3.89 7.21
CA LYS A 27 14.71 -3.61 5.78
C LYS A 27 13.62 -2.68 5.23
N TYR A 28 12.44 -2.67 5.86
CA TYR A 28 11.27 -1.98 5.33
C TYR A 28 10.59 -1.11 6.37
N GLU A 29 10.16 0.07 5.93
CA GLU A 29 9.34 0.97 6.72
C GLU A 29 8.07 1.28 5.93
N ILE A 30 6.91 1.27 6.58
CA ILE A 30 5.65 1.60 5.93
C ILE A 30 5.49 3.12 5.88
N ALA A 31 5.47 3.67 4.68
CA ALA A 31 5.22 5.10 4.47
C ALA A 31 3.72 5.40 4.51
N CYS A 32 2.91 4.55 3.88
CA CYS A 32 1.47 4.73 3.86
C CYS A 32 0.75 3.40 3.66
N LEU A 33 -0.36 3.25 4.35
CA LEU A 33 -1.32 2.16 4.14
C LEU A 33 -2.53 2.72 3.41
N VAL A 34 -2.94 2.06 2.35
CA VAL A 34 -4.07 2.50 1.52
C VAL A 34 -5.15 1.43 1.51
N ALA A 35 -6.37 1.82 1.92
CA ALA A 35 -7.55 0.97 1.82
C ALA A 35 -8.58 1.64 0.93
N PHE A 36 -9.47 0.84 0.32
CA PHE A 36 -10.52 1.42 -0.51
C PHE A 36 -11.82 1.61 0.26
N SER A 37 -12.13 0.77 1.24
CA SER A 37 -13.34 0.91 2.05
C SER A 37 -13.23 0.41 3.48
N ASN A 38 -12.33 -0.50 3.81
CA ASN A 38 -12.29 -1.12 5.15
C ASN A 38 -11.56 -0.26 6.17
N GLU A 39 -12.27 0.72 6.73
CA GLU A 39 -11.71 1.65 7.71
C GLU A 39 -11.29 0.98 9.01
N ASP A 40 -12.10 0.03 9.50
CA ASP A 40 -11.85 -0.58 10.81
C ASP A 40 -10.53 -1.36 10.80
N LEU A 41 -10.29 -2.12 9.75
CA LEU A 41 -9.07 -2.91 9.65
C LEU A 41 -7.85 -2.01 9.44
N ILE A 42 -7.94 -0.98 8.59
CA ILE A 42 -6.79 -0.09 8.36
C ILE A 42 -6.44 0.68 9.63
N LYS A 43 -7.42 1.05 10.45
CA LYS A 43 -7.16 1.67 11.74
C LYS A 43 -6.40 0.73 12.68
N ALA A 44 -6.78 -0.55 12.68
CA ALA A 44 -6.07 -1.56 13.48
C ALA A 44 -4.63 -1.74 13.00
N GLN A 45 -4.42 -1.77 11.68
CA GLN A 45 -3.07 -1.83 11.10
C GLN A 45 -2.24 -0.60 11.46
N ALA A 46 -2.87 0.58 11.44
CA ALA A 46 -2.21 1.84 11.76
C ALA A 46 -1.70 1.91 13.21
N LYS A 47 -2.37 1.22 14.13
CA LYS A 47 -1.91 1.15 15.51
C LYS A 47 -0.59 0.40 15.64
N ARG A 48 -0.33 -0.56 14.77
CA ARG A 48 0.91 -1.33 14.76
C ARG A 48 2.04 -0.60 14.01
N HIS A 49 1.68 0.33 13.14
CA HIS A 49 2.63 1.07 12.30
C HIS A 49 2.47 2.57 12.52
N LYS A 50 2.90 3.05 13.69
CA LYS A 50 2.62 4.41 14.16
C LYS A 50 3.16 5.52 13.27
N LYS A 51 4.21 5.26 12.50
CA LYS A 51 4.82 6.25 11.60
C LYS A 51 4.14 6.32 10.24
N SER A 52 3.30 5.35 9.93
CA SER A 52 2.65 5.27 8.64
C SER A 52 1.56 6.33 8.47
N LYS A 53 1.46 6.90 7.28
CA LYS A 53 0.29 7.66 6.87
C LYS A 53 -0.81 6.70 6.44
N ILE A 54 -2.03 7.20 6.30
CA ILE A 54 -3.20 6.38 6.00
C ILE A 54 -4.04 7.09 4.95
N TYR A 55 -4.56 6.31 4.00
CA TYR A 55 -5.51 6.81 3.03
C TYR A 55 -6.64 5.81 2.85
N VAL A 56 -7.89 6.30 2.87
CA VAL A 56 -9.08 5.50 2.58
C VAL A 56 -9.82 6.17 1.43
N GLU A 57 -10.01 5.44 0.33
CA GLU A 57 -10.62 5.98 -0.89
C GLU A 57 -12.09 6.36 -0.67
N LYS A 58 -12.84 5.51 0.03
CA LYS A 58 -14.27 5.74 0.31
C LYS A 58 -14.51 5.73 1.82
N PRO A 59 -14.13 6.80 2.53
CA PRO A 59 -14.30 6.82 3.99
C PRO A 59 -15.77 7.03 4.35
N ARG A 60 -16.21 6.35 5.42
CA ARG A 60 -17.54 6.55 5.97
C ARG A 60 -17.64 7.83 6.79
N LYS A 61 -16.51 8.28 7.34
CA LYS A 61 -16.40 9.48 8.17
C LYS A 61 -15.20 10.29 7.74
N LYS A 62 -15.28 11.62 7.89
CA LYS A 62 -14.11 12.46 7.72
C LYS A 62 -13.15 12.22 8.87
N PHE A 63 -11.88 12.05 8.53
CA PHE A 63 -10.83 11.90 9.52
C PHE A 63 -10.18 13.26 9.75
N SER A 64 -9.98 13.60 11.03
CA SER A 64 -9.41 14.90 11.41
C SER A 64 -7.96 14.82 11.87
N THR A 65 -7.29 13.71 11.66
CA THR A 65 -5.89 13.55 12.08
C THR A 65 -4.93 13.84 10.94
N LYS A 66 -3.72 14.29 11.29
CA LYS A 66 -2.65 14.54 10.29
C LYS A 66 -2.17 13.27 9.59
N ARG A 67 -2.48 12.11 10.13
CA ARG A 67 -2.10 10.82 9.55
C ARG A 67 -2.93 10.43 8.35
N PHE A 68 -4.18 10.89 8.29
CA PHE A 68 -5.09 10.56 7.19
C PHE A 68 -4.91 11.56 6.06
N LEU A 69 -4.42 11.07 4.94
CA LEU A 69 -4.16 11.90 3.78
C LEU A 69 -5.40 12.04 2.90
N ASN A 70 -5.51 13.15 2.18
CA ASN A 70 -6.42 13.26 1.06
C ASN A 70 -5.74 12.72 -0.20
N LYS A 71 -6.46 12.67 -1.32
CA LYS A 71 -5.93 12.11 -2.58
C LYS A 71 -4.69 12.87 -3.07
N ASP A 72 -4.74 14.20 -3.03
CA ASP A 72 -3.62 15.02 -3.50
C ASP A 72 -2.37 14.80 -2.65
N ASP A 73 -2.52 14.70 -1.35
CA ASP A 73 -1.41 14.43 -0.45
C ASP A 73 -0.83 13.04 -0.67
N LEU A 74 -1.69 12.05 -0.94
CA LEU A 74 -1.24 10.70 -1.26
C LEU A 74 -0.41 10.69 -2.56
N LEU A 75 -0.88 11.37 -3.59
CA LEU A 75 -0.15 11.45 -4.86
C LEU A 75 1.21 12.13 -4.68
N LYS A 76 1.25 13.20 -3.89
CA LYS A 76 2.50 13.89 -3.57
C LYS A 76 3.47 12.99 -2.80
N LEU A 77 2.95 12.24 -1.82
CA LEU A 77 3.77 11.33 -1.04
C LEU A 77 4.39 10.25 -1.93
N ILE A 78 3.60 9.63 -2.79
CA ILE A 78 4.09 8.60 -3.72
C ILE A 78 5.20 9.13 -4.60
N SER A 79 5.08 10.39 -5.06
CA SER A 79 6.10 11.00 -5.92
C SER A 79 7.33 11.47 -5.17
N SER A 80 7.27 11.53 -3.85
CA SER A 80 8.33 12.11 -3.03
C SER A 80 9.49 11.14 -2.79
N LYS A 81 10.56 11.66 -2.20
CA LYS A 81 11.71 10.83 -1.78
C LYS A 81 11.40 9.93 -0.60
N ASP A 82 10.24 10.13 0.04
CA ASP A 82 9.82 9.33 1.20
C ASP A 82 9.17 8.01 0.82
N VAL A 83 9.13 7.69 -0.47
CA VAL A 83 8.63 6.41 -0.98
C VAL A 83 9.60 5.83 -1.98
N ASP A 84 10.01 4.59 -1.76
CA ASP A 84 10.89 3.84 -2.67
C ASP A 84 10.11 2.82 -3.49
N THR A 85 9.16 2.15 -2.86
CA THR A 85 8.45 1.01 -3.44
C THR A 85 6.96 1.13 -3.17
N VAL A 86 6.16 0.75 -4.16
CA VAL A 86 4.70 0.65 -4.04
C VAL A 86 4.30 -0.79 -4.28
N ILE A 87 3.63 -1.39 -3.31
CA ILE A 87 3.08 -2.75 -3.44
C ILE A 87 1.61 -2.62 -3.83
N ALA A 88 1.28 -3.08 -5.03
CA ALA A 88 -0.08 -3.06 -5.52
C ALA A 88 -0.76 -4.39 -5.19
N ALA A 89 -1.46 -4.42 -4.06
CA ALA A 89 -2.14 -5.61 -3.54
C ALA A 89 -3.66 -5.49 -3.72
N ILE A 90 -4.06 -5.04 -4.89
CA ILE A 90 -5.46 -4.80 -5.24
C ILE A 90 -5.82 -5.52 -6.52
N SER A 91 -7.10 -5.90 -6.62
CA SER A 91 -7.65 -6.52 -7.82
C SER A 91 -8.62 -5.56 -8.50
N GLY A 92 -8.84 -5.77 -9.79
CA GLY A 92 -9.77 -4.95 -10.56
C GLY A 92 -9.23 -3.56 -10.86
N SER A 93 -10.13 -2.60 -11.05
CA SER A 93 -9.80 -1.25 -11.49
C SER A 93 -9.56 -0.24 -10.36
N ASP A 94 -9.81 -0.63 -9.11
CA ASP A 94 -9.85 0.31 -7.99
C ASP A 94 -8.56 1.10 -7.77
N GLY A 95 -7.44 0.51 -8.06
CA GLY A 95 -6.16 1.16 -7.80
C GLY A 95 -5.39 1.57 -9.05
N LEU A 96 -5.99 1.46 -10.24
CA LEU A 96 -5.26 1.74 -11.49
C LEU A 96 -4.65 3.14 -11.53
N GLU A 97 -5.38 4.14 -11.06
CA GLU A 97 -4.88 5.51 -11.03
C GLU A 97 -3.62 5.63 -10.17
N LEU A 98 -3.64 5.02 -8.99
CA LEU A 98 -2.51 5.05 -8.06
C LEU A 98 -1.33 4.25 -8.59
N ILE A 99 -1.58 3.11 -9.20
CA ILE A 99 -0.54 2.29 -9.83
C ILE A 99 0.11 3.07 -10.97
N HIS A 100 -0.69 3.66 -11.83
CA HIS A 100 -0.20 4.45 -12.97
C HIS A 100 0.65 5.62 -12.50
N HIS A 101 0.17 6.35 -11.49
CA HIS A 101 0.91 7.46 -10.91
C HIS A 101 2.26 7.00 -10.33
N SER A 102 2.28 5.86 -9.66
CA SER A 102 3.49 5.30 -9.07
C SER A 102 4.53 4.94 -10.14
N ILE A 103 4.08 4.35 -11.24
CA ILE A 103 4.95 4.00 -12.37
C ILE A 103 5.52 5.28 -13.01
N LEU A 104 4.66 6.27 -13.26
CA LEU A 104 5.10 7.54 -13.84
C LEU A 104 6.06 8.31 -12.94
N SER A 105 5.95 8.11 -11.64
CA SER A 105 6.86 8.74 -10.68
C SER A 105 8.21 8.01 -10.57
N GLY A 106 8.42 6.96 -11.33
CA GLY A 106 9.66 6.21 -11.33
C GLY A 106 9.85 5.29 -10.14
N LYS A 107 8.78 4.99 -9.42
CA LYS A 107 8.86 4.12 -8.24
C LYS A 107 8.90 2.65 -8.66
N LYS A 108 9.54 1.85 -7.82
CA LYS A 108 9.49 0.40 -7.94
C LYS A 108 8.07 -0.05 -7.59
N VAL A 109 7.38 -0.67 -8.52
CA VAL A 109 6.01 -1.15 -8.30
C VAL A 109 6.01 -2.68 -8.34
N LEU A 110 5.60 -3.28 -7.24
CA LEU A 110 5.43 -4.73 -7.14
C LEU A 110 3.95 -5.04 -7.21
N ILE A 111 3.55 -5.76 -8.24
CA ILE A 111 2.17 -6.23 -8.35
C ILE A 111 2.08 -7.56 -7.64
N ALA A 112 1.33 -7.58 -6.55
CA ALA A 112 1.15 -8.78 -5.74
C ALA A 112 -0.08 -9.53 -6.22
N ASN A 113 0.13 -10.76 -6.67
CA ASN A 113 -0.93 -11.64 -7.14
C ASN A 113 -0.99 -12.89 -6.29
N LYS A 114 -2.21 -13.33 -6.01
CA LYS A 114 -2.41 -14.61 -5.37
C LYS A 114 -2.58 -15.65 -6.48
N GLU A 115 -1.64 -16.57 -6.56
CA GLU A 115 -1.67 -17.61 -7.58
C GLU A 115 -2.78 -18.62 -7.29
N PRO A 116 -3.79 -18.75 -8.17
CA PRO A 116 -4.93 -19.63 -7.90
C PRO A 116 -4.59 -21.11 -7.94
N LEU A 117 -3.52 -21.49 -8.63
CA LEU A 117 -3.10 -22.89 -8.78
C LEU A 117 -1.99 -23.30 -7.80
N VAL A 118 -1.58 -22.39 -6.94
CA VAL A 118 -0.56 -22.64 -5.93
C VAL A 118 -1.25 -22.83 -4.59
N MET A 119 -0.57 -23.45 -3.64
CA MET A 119 -1.11 -23.64 -2.29
C MET A 119 -1.66 -22.35 -1.72
N ALA A 120 -2.77 -22.45 -0.97
CA ALA A 120 -3.41 -21.30 -0.35
C ALA A 120 -2.42 -20.47 0.46
N GLY A 121 -2.45 -19.17 0.23
CA GLY A 121 -1.55 -18.24 0.89
C GLY A 121 -0.28 -17.88 0.14
N ALA A 122 0.00 -18.55 -0.97
CA ALA A 122 1.14 -18.19 -1.79
C ALA A 122 0.88 -16.86 -2.51
N VAL A 123 1.88 -16.00 -2.50
CA VAL A 123 1.81 -14.68 -3.16
C VAL A 123 3.01 -14.55 -4.08
N SER A 124 2.74 -14.17 -5.32
CA SER A 124 3.84 -13.84 -6.25
C SER A 124 3.79 -12.36 -6.59
N TYR A 125 4.97 -11.81 -6.92
CA TYR A 125 5.13 -10.39 -7.19
C TYR A 125 5.73 -10.20 -8.59
N THR A 126 5.16 -9.26 -9.33
CA THR A 126 5.72 -8.80 -10.59
C THR A 126 6.25 -7.39 -10.41
N HIS A 127 7.50 -7.18 -10.83
CA HIS A 127 8.18 -5.90 -10.69
C HIS A 127 8.01 -5.07 -11.97
N LEU A 128 7.52 -3.84 -11.81
CA LEU A 128 7.39 -2.88 -12.91
C LEU A 128 8.23 -1.64 -12.63
N ARG A 129 8.80 -1.08 -13.68
CA ARG A 129 9.55 0.19 -13.62
C ARG A 129 9.14 1.09 -14.77
N ALA A 130 9.10 2.39 -14.49
CA ALA A 130 9.01 3.42 -15.54
C ALA A 130 10.36 3.56 -16.24
N HIS A 131 10.29 3.78 -17.52
CA HIS A 131 11.48 4.01 -18.35
C HIS A 131 11.59 5.49 -18.71
#